data_4613b6b59040d5c542c96a8b48b539a8
#
_entry.id   4613b6b59040d5c542c96a8b48b539a8
#
_cell.length_a   1.000
_cell.length_b   1.000
_cell.length_c   1.000
_cell.angle_alpha   90.00
_cell.angle_beta   90.00
_cell.angle_gamma   90.00
#
_symmetry.space_group_name_H-M   'P 1'
#
loop_
_entity.id
_entity.type
_entity.pdbx_description
1 polymer ?
#
loop_
_entity_poly.entity_id
_entity_poly.type
_entity_poly.pdbx_seq_one_letter_code
_entity_poly.pdbx_strand_id
1 'polypeptide(L)'
;MKKLWGGRFQKTPEKWVDEFGASISFDQHLVTEDITGSLAHAAMLKKCGILTEEEELKIREGLNALLQKAEDGALEFSVDYEDIHLNIEKMLIDEIGPLGGKLHTGRSRNDQVATDMHLYLKNHVTHIIELIEAFQGALIDKAEANVETILPGYTHLQRAQPISFAHHLLAYFWMLERDKERFQDSMKRINKSPLGCGALAGTTFPIDREYSAELLGFDSIYENSLDGVSDRDFILEFLSNSSMLMMHLSRFSEEIILWCSQEFKFIELDDTYATGSSMMPQKKNPDMAELIRGKTGRVYGDMMGLFTIMKGLPLAYNKDLQEDKEGMFDTVKTVEGSLQIFTGMIQTMTVNKDVMKQATKQDFSNATELADYLAKKGMPFREAHEVVGKLVYTCIEKGIYLSDMPFDDFQKASDLFEEEIYTVLDPYHAVEKRMSAGGTGFKQVEEALAKAKACVAAGVC
;
A
#
# COMPACT_ATOMS: atom_id res chain seq x y z
N MET A 1 -0.18 26.49 35.56
CA MET A 1 0.37 27.61 34.76
C MET A 1 -0.75 28.40 34.10
N LYS A 2 -0.57 29.70 33.86
CA LYS A 2 -1.55 30.45 33.08
C LYS A 2 -1.40 30.04 31.59
N LYS A 3 -2.48 29.50 30.97
CA LYS A 3 -2.45 29.13 29.55
C LYS A 3 -2.18 30.37 28.69
N LEU A 4 -1.42 30.25 27.61
CA LEU A 4 -1.08 31.36 26.70
C LEU A 4 -2.31 32.07 26.12
N TRP A 5 -3.46 31.35 26.00
CA TRP A 5 -4.74 31.88 25.53
C TRP A 5 -5.77 32.18 26.66
N GLY A 6 -5.33 32.11 27.95
CA GLY A 6 -6.21 32.18 29.11
C GLY A 6 -6.73 33.57 29.51
N GLY A 7 -6.52 34.64 28.71
CA GLY A 7 -6.83 36.04 29.12
C GLY A 7 -8.30 36.31 29.46
N ARG A 8 -9.25 35.59 28.86
CA ARG A 8 -10.70 35.73 29.11
C ARG A 8 -11.22 34.82 30.23
N PHE A 9 -10.54 33.69 30.50
CA PHE A 9 -11.04 32.66 31.40
C PHE A 9 -10.67 32.95 32.86
N GLN A 10 -11.64 32.79 33.74
CA GLN A 10 -11.48 33.01 35.18
C GLN A 10 -11.21 31.72 35.98
N LYS A 11 -11.39 30.55 35.33
CA LYS A 11 -11.16 29.24 35.95
C LYS A 11 -10.14 28.47 35.13
N THR A 12 -9.28 27.72 35.85
CA THR A 12 -8.36 26.76 35.23
C THR A 12 -9.09 25.43 35.03
N PRO A 13 -8.99 24.78 33.85
CA PRO A 13 -9.51 23.44 33.66
C PRO A 13 -8.91 22.45 34.67
N GLU A 14 -9.63 21.40 34.97
CA GLU A 14 -9.11 20.29 35.73
C GLU A 14 -8.12 19.48 34.87
N LYS A 15 -7.12 18.86 35.48
CA LYS A 15 -6.02 18.18 34.81
C LYS A 15 -6.53 17.12 33.80
N TRP A 16 -7.53 16.32 34.18
CA TRP A 16 -8.10 15.31 33.29
C TRP A 16 -8.83 15.88 32.06
N VAL A 17 -9.33 17.12 32.14
CA VAL A 17 -9.92 17.81 30.97
C VAL A 17 -8.82 18.23 29.99
N ASP A 18 -7.68 18.72 30.51
CA ASP A 18 -6.54 19.05 29.68
C ASP A 18 -5.93 17.79 29.03
N GLU A 19 -5.80 16.70 29.79
CA GLU A 19 -5.35 15.40 29.28
C GLU A 19 -6.27 14.83 28.20
N PHE A 20 -7.59 14.93 28.37
CA PHE A 20 -8.56 14.48 27.38
C PHE A 20 -8.51 15.31 26.08
N GLY A 21 -8.26 16.61 26.20
CA GLY A 21 -8.21 17.52 25.04
C GLY A 21 -6.86 17.58 24.34
N ALA A 22 -5.80 17.04 24.92
CA ALA A 22 -4.45 17.10 24.37
C ALA A 22 -4.26 16.09 23.23
N SER A 23 -3.47 16.48 22.22
CA SER A 23 -3.12 15.65 21.06
C SER A 23 -1.65 15.23 21.03
N ILE A 24 -0.82 15.77 21.93
CA ILE A 24 0.64 15.54 21.92
C ILE A 24 1.04 14.06 21.94
N SER A 25 0.21 13.18 22.52
CA SER A 25 0.47 11.73 22.56
C SER A 25 0.60 11.09 21.19
N PHE A 26 -0.04 11.67 20.17
CA PHE A 26 0.01 11.18 18.78
C PHE A 26 0.53 12.21 17.79
N ASP A 27 0.24 13.52 17.92
CA ASP A 27 0.69 14.52 16.93
C ASP A 27 2.19 14.83 17.03
N GLN A 28 2.89 14.35 18.07
CA GLN A 28 4.36 14.36 18.11
C GLN A 28 5.01 13.67 16.88
N HIS A 29 4.27 12.82 16.17
CA HIS A 29 4.72 12.25 14.89
C HIS A 29 4.95 13.29 13.81
N LEU A 30 4.38 14.50 13.95
CA LEU A 30 4.53 15.62 13.02
C LEU A 30 5.69 16.57 13.37
N VAL A 31 6.54 16.23 14.33
CA VAL A 31 7.60 17.10 14.83
C VAL A 31 8.52 17.63 13.72
N THR A 32 8.89 16.80 12.79
CA THR A 32 9.75 17.17 11.65
C THR A 32 9.04 18.13 10.69
N GLU A 33 7.78 17.84 10.40
CA GLU A 33 6.94 18.67 9.51
C GLU A 33 6.64 20.01 10.14
N ASP A 34 6.33 20.07 11.44
CA ASP A 34 6.05 21.32 12.16
C ASP A 34 7.26 22.25 12.18
N ILE A 35 8.45 21.69 12.46
CA ILE A 35 9.70 22.48 12.44
C ILE A 35 10.02 22.93 11.01
N THR A 36 9.86 22.06 10.01
CA THR A 36 10.11 22.38 8.59
C THR A 36 9.16 23.48 8.11
N GLY A 37 7.87 23.37 8.41
CA GLY A 37 6.88 24.39 8.13
C GLY A 37 7.20 25.73 8.80
N SER A 38 7.67 25.68 10.05
CA SER A 38 8.08 26.84 10.83
C SER A 38 9.33 27.54 10.26
N LEU A 39 10.30 26.78 9.76
CA LEU A 39 11.48 27.32 9.06
C LEU A 39 11.10 28.10 7.80
N ALA A 40 10.23 27.50 6.98
CA ALA A 40 9.72 28.17 5.77
C ALA A 40 8.92 29.43 6.10
N HIS A 41 8.10 29.39 7.16
CA HIS A 41 7.33 30.54 7.63
C HIS A 41 8.23 31.66 8.13
N ALA A 42 9.28 31.39 8.90
CA ALA A 42 10.24 32.39 9.38
C ALA A 42 10.97 33.07 8.20
N ALA A 43 11.41 32.29 7.21
CA ALA A 43 12.06 32.80 6.00
C ALA A 43 11.11 33.73 5.21
N MET A 44 9.83 33.36 5.11
CA MET A 44 8.79 34.16 4.47
C MET A 44 8.54 35.47 5.24
N LEU A 45 8.42 35.42 6.57
CA LEU A 45 8.24 36.62 7.40
C LEU A 45 9.39 37.62 7.23
N LYS A 46 10.63 37.13 7.11
CA LYS A 46 11.79 37.98 6.78
C LYS A 46 11.65 38.57 5.38
N LYS A 47 11.33 37.78 4.37
CA LYS A 47 11.14 38.25 2.99
C LYS A 47 10.12 39.39 2.92
N CYS A 48 9.06 39.28 3.72
CA CYS A 48 7.99 40.32 3.78
C CYS A 48 8.29 41.48 4.72
N GLY A 49 9.47 41.55 5.33
CA GLY A 49 9.90 42.63 6.23
C GLY A 49 9.21 42.64 7.60
N ILE A 50 8.61 41.51 8.00
CA ILE A 50 7.94 41.32 9.30
C ILE A 50 8.98 40.93 10.37
N LEU A 51 9.96 40.10 10.00
CA LEU A 51 11.16 39.83 10.79
C LEU A 51 12.36 40.51 10.15
N THR A 52 13.30 40.97 11.00
CA THR A 52 14.62 41.39 10.54
C THR A 52 15.46 40.17 10.18
N GLU A 53 16.58 40.38 9.46
CA GLU A 53 17.50 39.30 9.12
C GLU A 53 18.13 38.66 10.36
N GLU A 54 18.45 39.45 11.39
CA GLU A 54 18.99 38.97 12.66
C GLU A 54 17.97 38.13 13.46
N GLU A 55 16.70 38.55 13.46
CA GLU A 55 15.62 37.83 14.14
C GLU A 55 15.34 36.49 13.45
N GLU A 56 15.26 36.44 12.12
CA GLU A 56 15.09 35.21 11.36
C GLU A 56 16.25 34.25 11.58
N LEU A 57 17.50 34.75 11.55
CA LEU A 57 18.68 33.94 11.77
C LEU A 57 18.62 33.22 13.13
N LYS A 58 18.28 33.95 14.20
CA LYS A 58 18.15 33.33 15.55
C LYS A 58 17.03 32.33 15.63
N ILE A 59 15.87 32.61 15.03
CA ILE A 59 14.74 31.67 14.97
C ILE A 59 15.15 30.40 14.19
N ARG A 60 15.80 30.56 13.06
CA ARG A 60 16.27 29.44 12.21
C ARG A 60 17.31 28.59 12.92
N GLU A 61 18.25 29.19 13.62
CA GLU A 61 19.26 28.45 14.42
C GLU A 61 18.60 27.65 15.56
N GLY A 62 17.64 28.27 16.28
CA GLY A 62 16.87 27.61 17.33
C GLY A 62 16.03 26.44 16.79
N LEU A 63 15.32 26.64 15.67
CA LEU A 63 14.52 25.57 15.04
C LEU A 63 15.39 24.43 14.52
N ASN A 64 16.55 24.70 13.91
CA ASN A 64 17.48 23.67 13.46
C ASN A 64 18.07 22.88 14.64
N ALA A 65 18.35 23.52 15.77
CA ALA A 65 18.78 22.85 16.99
C ALA A 65 17.68 21.91 17.54
N LEU A 66 16.41 22.32 17.48
CA LEU A 66 15.29 21.46 17.85
C LEU A 66 15.10 20.31 16.86
N LEU A 67 15.26 20.54 15.56
CA LEU A 67 15.19 19.49 14.54
C LEU A 67 16.25 18.39 14.78
N GLN A 68 17.48 18.80 15.06
CA GLN A 68 18.54 17.86 15.40
C GLN A 68 18.22 17.06 16.68
N LYS A 69 17.69 17.72 17.71
CA LYS A 69 17.25 17.02 18.94
C LYS A 69 16.08 16.06 18.65
N ALA A 70 15.20 16.37 17.70
CA ALA A 70 14.12 15.48 17.28
C ALA A 70 14.68 14.22 16.59
N GLU A 71 15.61 14.38 15.66
CA GLU A 71 16.30 13.29 14.96
C GLU A 71 17.06 12.37 15.91
N ASP A 72 17.67 12.96 16.94
CA ASP A 72 18.38 12.22 18.00
C ASP A 72 17.44 11.57 19.04
N GLY A 73 16.12 11.78 18.92
CA GLY A 73 15.13 11.28 19.90
C GLY A 73 15.27 11.92 21.28
N ALA A 74 15.82 13.13 21.36
CA ALA A 74 16.15 13.82 22.60
C ALA A 74 15.11 14.87 23.05
N LEU A 75 13.99 15.03 22.31
CA LEU A 75 12.91 15.91 22.72
C LEU A 75 11.98 15.24 23.70
N GLU A 76 11.63 15.96 24.76
CA GLU A 76 10.62 15.56 25.74
C GLU A 76 9.39 16.47 25.59
N PHE A 77 8.24 15.85 25.31
CA PHE A 77 6.97 16.55 25.12
C PHE A 77 6.13 16.53 26.40
N SER A 78 5.38 17.62 26.63
CA SER A 78 4.51 17.76 27.79
C SER A 78 3.06 17.96 27.39
N VAL A 79 2.16 17.23 28.05
CA VAL A 79 0.70 17.40 27.95
C VAL A 79 0.24 18.78 28.38
N ASP A 80 1.01 19.48 29.25
CA ASP A 80 0.72 20.85 29.67
C ASP A 80 0.70 21.85 28.52
N TYR A 81 1.34 21.50 27.37
CA TYR A 81 1.39 22.29 26.15
C TYR A 81 0.46 21.75 25.05
N GLU A 82 -0.47 20.87 25.37
CA GLU A 82 -1.59 20.41 24.56
C GLU A 82 -1.20 19.66 23.26
N ASP A 83 -0.48 20.31 22.34
CA ASP A 83 -0.14 19.81 21.00
C ASP A 83 1.34 20.00 20.66
N ILE A 84 1.78 19.43 19.52
CA ILE A 84 3.15 19.55 19.04
C ILE A 84 3.54 21.02 18.79
N HIS A 85 2.62 21.82 18.27
CA HIS A 85 2.87 23.21 17.90
C HIS A 85 3.25 24.05 19.11
N LEU A 86 2.51 23.92 20.21
CA LEU A 86 2.79 24.65 21.44
C LEU A 86 4.01 24.11 22.16
N ASN A 87 4.28 22.79 22.09
CA ASN A 87 5.51 22.21 22.62
C ASN A 87 6.74 22.78 21.90
N ILE A 88 6.75 22.81 20.56
CA ILE A 88 7.87 23.39 19.77
C ILE A 88 8.01 24.90 20.00
N GLU A 89 6.90 25.66 20.01
CA GLU A 89 6.94 27.09 20.31
C GLU A 89 7.56 27.36 21.70
N LYS A 90 7.16 26.60 22.72
CA LYS A 90 7.69 26.72 24.06
C LYS A 90 9.19 26.39 24.13
N MET A 91 9.61 25.30 23.49
CA MET A 91 11.02 24.90 23.43
C MET A 91 11.85 25.98 22.73
N LEU A 92 11.34 26.54 21.63
CA LEU A 92 12.00 27.63 20.92
C LEU A 92 12.15 28.89 21.81
N ILE A 93 11.09 29.27 22.53
CA ILE A 93 11.15 30.40 23.48
C ILE A 93 12.17 30.13 24.60
N ASP A 94 12.27 28.91 25.09
CA ASP A 94 13.25 28.54 26.10
C ASP A 94 14.70 28.60 25.57
N GLU A 95 14.90 28.28 24.29
CA GLU A 95 16.21 28.30 23.63
C GLU A 95 16.68 29.72 23.29
N ILE A 96 15.81 30.56 22.68
CA ILE A 96 16.17 31.87 22.10
C ILE A 96 15.49 33.06 22.79
N GLY A 97 14.74 32.84 23.86
CA GLY A 97 14.00 33.85 24.61
C GLY A 97 12.71 34.33 23.91
N PRO A 98 12.13 35.49 24.33
CA PRO A 98 10.83 35.94 23.86
C PRO A 98 10.72 36.18 22.36
N LEU A 99 11.84 36.22 21.65
CA LEU A 99 11.90 36.31 20.18
C LEU A 99 11.19 35.11 19.53
N GLY A 100 11.27 33.91 20.11
CA GLY A 100 10.59 32.72 19.60
C GLY A 100 9.10 32.92 19.39
N GLY A 101 8.43 33.73 20.21
CA GLY A 101 7.01 34.06 20.06
C GLY A 101 6.65 34.88 18.83
N LYS A 102 7.60 35.55 18.16
CA LYS A 102 7.34 36.25 16.89
C LYS A 102 7.09 35.28 15.72
N LEU A 103 7.53 34.04 15.84
CA LEU A 103 7.32 33.03 14.80
C LEU A 103 5.84 32.81 14.47
N HIS A 104 4.94 32.97 15.44
CA HIS A 104 3.50 32.76 15.25
C HIS A 104 2.80 33.91 14.48
N THR A 105 3.50 35.01 14.13
CA THR A 105 2.93 36.12 13.42
C THR A 105 2.32 35.73 12.08
N GLY A 106 1.06 36.10 11.85
CA GLY A 106 0.35 35.84 10.58
C GLY A 106 -0.03 34.36 10.36
N ARG A 107 0.10 33.51 11.36
CA ARG A 107 -0.22 32.06 11.32
C ARG A 107 -1.26 31.71 12.37
N SER A 108 -2.04 30.66 12.10
CA SER A 108 -2.90 29.96 13.06
C SER A 108 -2.42 28.54 13.23
N ARG A 109 -2.82 27.87 14.33
CA ARG A 109 -2.63 26.43 14.44
C ARG A 109 -3.41 25.64 13.37
N ASN A 110 -4.50 26.22 12.84
CA ASN A 110 -5.34 25.55 11.85
C ASN A 110 -4.59 25.37 10.52
N ASP A 111 -3.95 26.40 9.97
CA ASP A 111 -3.16 26.28 8.75
C ASP A 111 -1.81 25.58 9.00
N GLN A 112 -1.25 25.69 10.20
CA GLN A 112 -0.04 25.00 10.63
C GLN A 112 -0.23 23.48 10.61
N VAL A 113 -1.23 22.94 11.34
CA VAL A 113 -1.47 21.49 11.40
C VAL A 113 -1.88 20.93 10.04
N ALA A 114 -2.66 21.69 9.25
CA ALA A 114 -3.00 21.27 7.89
C ALA A 114 -1.74 21.14 7.02
N THR A 115 -0.81 22.10 7.11
CA THR A 115 0.48 22.05 6.39
C THR A 115 1.31 20.84 6.80
N ASP A 116 1.40 20.56 8.09
CA ASP A 116 2.16 19.42 8.61
C ASP A 116 1.62 18.10 8.09
N MET A 117 0.30 17.91 8.06
CA MET A 117 -0.33 16.70 7.51
C MET A 117 -0.10 16.55 6.01
N HIS A 118 -0.11 17.65 5.24
CA HIS A 118 0.25 17.62 3.83
C HIS A 118 1.71 17.21 3.61
N LEU A 119 2.65 17.79 4.37
CA LEU A 119 4.07 17.42 4.32
C LEU A 119 4.29 15.96 4.72
N TYR A 120 3.66 15.52 5.79
CA TYR A 120 3.73 14.15 6.27
C TYR A 120 3.28 13.16 5.19
N LEU A 121 2.08 13.33 4.64
CA LEU A 121 1.58 12.42 3.61
C LEU A 121 2.38 12.52 2.31
N LYS A 122 2.88 13.69 1.93
CA LYS A 122 3.77 13.85 0.77
C LYS A 122 5.01 12.95 0.90
N ASN A 123 5.66 12.97 2.06
CA ASN A 123 6.86 12.17 2.32
C ASN A 123 6.53 10.67 2.34
N HIS A 124 5.49 10.27 3.07
CA HIS A 124 5.13 8.87 3.22
C HIS A 124 4.53 8.26 1.94
N VAL A 125 3.75 9.00 1.16
CA VAL A 125 3.24 8.51 -0.13
C VAL A 125 4.39 8.31 -1.12
N THR A 126 5.39 9.20 -1.12
CA THR A 126 6.61 9.00 -1.92
C THR A 126 7.33 7.71 -1.51
N HIS A 127 7.50 7.50 -0.21
CA HIS A 127 8.12 6.27 0.29
C HIS A 127 7.29 5.00 0.01
N ILE A 128 5.97 5.07 0.11
CA ILE A 128 5.07 3.95 -0.24
C ILE A 128 5.21 3.59 -1.73
N ILE A 129 5.33 4.57 -2.62
CA ILE A 129 5.58 4.33 -4.05
C ILE A 129 6.90 3.56 -4.24
N GLU A 130 7.98 3.97 -3.58
CA GLU A 130 9.27 3.28 -3.60
C GLU A 130 9.16 1.83 -3.08
N LEU A 131 8.40 1.60 -2.01
CA LEU A 131 8.16 0.27 -1.46
C LEU A 131 7.34 -0.62 -2.41
N ILE A 132 6.35 -0.05 -3.12
CA ILE A 132 5.60 -0.77 -4.15
C ILE A 132 6.55 -1.18 -5.29
N GLU A 133 7.43 -0.29 -5.75
CA GLU A 133 8.40 -0.58 -6.79
C GLU A 133 9.41 -1.66 -6.37
N ALA A 134 9.87 -1.63 -5.13
CA ALA A 134 10.72 -2.68 -4.58
C ALA A 134 10.01 -4.04 -4.55
N PHE A 135 8.72 -4.06 -4.18
CA PHE A 135 7.92 -5.28 -4.19
C PHE A 135 7.66 -5.78 -5.62
N GLN A 136 7.38 -4.88 -6.56
CA GLN A 136 7.26 -5.20 -7.99
C GLN A 136 8.56 -5.82 -8.53
N GLY A 137 9.72 -5.30 -8.14
CA GLY A 137 11.03 -5.87 -8.47
C GLY A 137 11.19 -7.31 -7.97
N ALA A 138 10.81 -7.58 -6.72
CA ALA A 138 10.86 -8.92 -6.14
C ALA A 138 9.93 -9.91 -6.88
N LEU A 139 8.75 -9.47 -7.32
CA LEU A 139 7.85 -10.27 -8.13
C LEU A 139 8.42 -10.58 -9.52
N ILE A 140 9.05 -9.61 -10.17
CA ILE A 140 9.73 -9.78 -11.46
C ILE A 140 10.83 -10.84 -11.35
N ASP A 141 11.72 -10.71 -10.36
CA ASP A 141 12.83 -11.63 -10.16
C ASP A 141 12.35 -13.06 -9.91
N LYS A 142 11.33 -13.20 -9.05
CA LYS A 142 10.73 -14.50 -8.75
C LYS A 142 10.00 -15.09 -9.97
N ALA A 143 9.31 -14.26 -10.74
CA ALA A 143 8.62 -14.69 -11.96
C ALA A 143 9.63 -15.11 -13.04
N GLU A 144 10.69 -14.36 -13.27
CA GLU A 144 11.73 -14.69 -14.24
C GLU A 144 12.37 -16.06 -13.96
N ALA A 145 12.63 -16.38 -12.70
CA ALA A 145 13.16 -17.67 -12.29
C ALA A 145 12.17 -18.84 -12.43
N ASN A 146 10.91 -18.56 -12.75
CA ASN A 146 9.81 -19.53 -12.73
C ASN A 146 8.89 -19.48 -13.96
N VAL A 147 9.37 -18.99 -15.11
CA VAL A 147 8.57 -18.91 -16.35
C VAL A 147 8.01 -20.27 -16.74
N GLU A 148 8.82 -21.31 -16.71
CA GLU A 148 8.45 -22.68 -17.08
C GLU A 148 7.99 -23.52 -15.88
N THR A 149 7.88 -22.94 -14.68
CA THR A 149 7.30 -23.62 -13.52
C THR A 149 5.78 -23.65 -13.68
N ILE A 150 5.20 -24.85 -13.83
CA ILE A 150 3.75 -25.01 -14.00
C ILE A 150 3.09 -25.45 -12.71
N LEU A 151 1.85 -24.97 -12.48
CA LEU A 151 0.98 -25.35 -11.38
C LEU A 151 -0.48 -25.39 -11.83
N PRO A 152 -1.38 -26.06 -11.08
CA PRO A 152 -2.81 -25.94 -11.36
C PRO A 152 -3.28 -24.51 -11.15
N GLY A 153 -3.99 -23.93 -12.12
CA GLY A 153 -4.81 -22.76 -11.89
C GLY A 153 -6.11 -23.14 -11.18
N TYR A 154 -6.71 -22.21 -10.46
CA TYR A 154 -7.91 -22.45 -9.67
C TYR A 154 -9.03 -21.48 -10.01
N THR A 155 -10.26 -22.02 -10.10
CA THR A 155 -11.51 -21.28 -10.03
C THR A 155 -12.41 -21.98 -9.02
N HIS A 156 -13.13 -21.21 -8.17
CA HIS A 156 -13.97 -21.79 -7.10
C HIS A 156 -13.19 -22.71 -6.11
N LEU A 157 -11.88 -22.46 -5.94
CA LEU A 157 -10.94 -23.35 -5.23
C LEU A 157 -10.91 -24.80 -5.79
N GLN A 158 -11.37 -25.00 -7.01
CA GLN A 158 -11.25 -26.24 -7.77
C GLN A 158 -10.13 -26.10 -8.80
N ARG A 159 -9.37 -27.18 -9.03
CA ARG A 159 -8.37 -27.20 -10.08
C ARG A 159 -9.03 -26.97 -11.43
N ALA A 160 -8.48 -26.02 -12.18
CA ALA A 160 -8.92 -25.64 -13.50
C ALA A 160 -7.82 -25.99 -14.53
N GLN A 161 -7.38 -25.01 -15.32
CA GLN A 161 -6.33 -25.22 -16.31
C GLN A 161 -4.94 -25.04 -15.68
N PRO A 162 -3.89 -25.76 -16.14
CA PRO A 162 -2.53 -25.51 -15.72
C PRO A 162 -2.05 -24.14 -16.23
N ILE A 163 -1.25 -23.47 -15.41
CA ILE A 163 -0.69 -22.15 -15.70
C ILE A 163 0.79 -22.10 -15.35
N SER A 164 1.51 -21.11 -15.89
CA SER A 164 2.84 -20.72 -15.40
C SER A 164 2.77 -20.02 -14.05
N PHE A 165 3.67 -20.36 -13.14
CA PHE A 165 3.77 -19.67 -11.84
C PHE A 165 4.17 -18.21 -12.02
N ALA A 166 5.01 -17.90 -13.00
CA ALA A 166 5.34 -16.54 -13.35
C ALA A 166 4.12 -15.74 -13.81
N HIS A 167 3.22 -16.36 -14.60
CA HIS A 167 1.96 -15.73 -14.99
C HIS A 167 1.11 -15.35 -13.77
N HIS A 168 1.04 -16.22 -12.78
CA HIS A 168 0.32 -15.95 -11.53
C HIS A 168 0.93 -14.77 -10.76
N LEU A 169 2.25 -14.76 -10.57
CA LEU A 169 2.96 -13.68 -9.89
C LEU A 169 2.79 -12.33 -10.59
N LEU A 170 2.82 -12.33 -11.93
CA LEU A 170 2.62 -11.11 -12.73
C LEU A 170 1.21 -10.55 -12.62
N ALA A 171 0.20 -11.34 -12.26
CA ALA A 171 -1.13 -10.81 -11.96
C ALA A 171 -1.09 -9.84 -10.77
N TYR A 172 -0.32 -10.15 -9.71
CA TYR A 172 -0.11 -9.26 -8.58
C TYR A 172 0.77 -8.05 -8.95
N PHE A 173 1.76 -8.22 -9.82
CA PHE A 173 2.51 -7.09 -10.37
C PHE A 173 1.57 -6.02 -10.96
N TRP A 174 0.63 -6.42 -11.80
CA TRP A 174 -0.31 -5.48 -12.43
C TRP A 174 -1.34 -4.90 -11.46
N MET A 175 -1.68 -5.59 -10.37
CA MET A 175 -2.48 -4.99 -9.29
C MET A 175 -1.71 -3.87 -8.59
N LEU A 176 -0.45 -4.12 -8.26
CA LEU A 176 0.44 -3.14 -7.62
C LEU A 176 0.74 -1.94 -8.53
N GLU A 177 0.84 -2.15 -9.84
CA GLU A 177 1.01 -1.04 -10.79
C GLU A 177 -0.16 -0.07 -10.72
N ARG A 178 -1.40 -0.58 -10.76
CA ARG A 178 -2.59 0.25 -10.57
C ARG A 178 -2.68 0.92 -9.20
N ASP A 179 -2.11 0.30 -8.16
CA ASP A 179 -2.04 0.94 -6.84
C ASP A 179 -1.00 2.05 -6.83
N LYS A 180 0.17 1.83 -7.43
CA LYS A 180 1.21 2.86 -7.61
C LYS A 180 0.66 4.09 -8.35
N GLU A 181 -0.03 3.88 -9.48
CA GLU A 181 -0.66 4.95 -10.26
C GLU A 181 -1.66 5.78 -9.42
N ARG A 182 -2.45 5.13 -8.54
CA ARG A 182 -3.37 5.85 -7.63
C ARG A 182 -2.62 6.73 -6.64
N PHE A 183 -1.54 6.23 -6.03
CA PHE A 183 -0.73 7.05 -5.13
C PHE A 183 -0.05 8.19 -5.86
N GLN A 184 0.50 7.96 -7.05
CA GLN A 184 1.09 9.01 -7.89
C GLN A 184 0.05 10.08 -8.29
N ASP A 185 -1.16 9.67 -8.66
CA ASP A 185 -2.22 10.61 -9.01
C ASP A 185 -2.69 11.43 -7.79
N SER A 186 -2.76 10.84 -6.60
CA SER A 186 -3.14 11.54 -5.37
C SER A 186 -2.13 12.63 -4.96
N MET A 187 -0.86 12.51 -5.36
CA MET A 187 0.16 13.54 -5.09
C MET A 187 -0.23 14.93 -5.58
N LYS A 188 -0.99 15.05 -6.66
CA LYS A 188 -1.49 16.34 -7.17
C LYS A 188 -2.36 17.11 -6.15
N ARG A 189 -3.07 16.38 -5.28
CA ARG A 189 -3.95 16.94 -4.25
C ARG A 189 -3.26 17.06 -2.89
N ILE A 190 -2.30 16.17 -2.61
CA ILE A 190 -1.44 16.26 -1.43
C ILE A 190 -0.48 17.46 -1.56
N ASN A 191 0.07 17.69 -2.76
CA ASN A 191 1.13 18.68 -2.99
C ASN A 191 0.60 20.12 -3.15
N LYS A 192 -0.26 20.54 -2.21
CA LYS A 192 -0.90 21.86 -2.17
C LYS A 192 -0.78 22.47 -0.78
N SER A 193 -0.24 23.69 -0.69
CA SER A 193 0.05 24.35 0.59
C SER A 193 -1.16 25.06 1.18
N PRO A 194 -1.59 24.76 2.40
CA PRO A 194 -2.57 25.54 3.15
C PRO A 194 -1.92 26.66 3.97
N LEU A 195 -0.59 26.73 4.10
CA LEU A 195 0.09 27.72 4.95
C LEU A 195 -0.23 29.14 4.50
N GLY A 196 -0.56 29.98 5.48
CA GLY A 196 -1.02 31.36 5.26
C GLY A 196 -2.53 31.51 5.10
N CYS A 197 -3.30 30.40 5.17
CA CYS A 197 -4.76 30.46 5.29
C CYS A 197 -5.23 31.07 6.63
N GLY A 198 -4.35 31.12 7.62
CA GLY A 198 -4.68 31.56 8.97
C GLY A 198 -5.68 30.63 9.64
N ALA A 199 -6.56 31.16 10.48
CA ALA A 199 -7.60 30.35 11.11
C ALA A 199 -8.69 29.90 10.11
N LEU A 200 -9.06 30.76 9.15
CA LEU A 200 -10.06 30.50 8.10
C LEU A 200 -10.16 31.62 7.05
N ALA A 201 -9.71 32.85 7.36
CA ALA A 201 -9.99 34.05 6.57
C ALA A 201 -8.71 34.71 6.01
N GLY A 202 -7.59 34.01 6.04
CA GLY A 202 -6.27 34.58 5.75
C GLY A 202 -5.77 35.49 6.89
N THR A 203 -4.93 36.44 6.58
CA THR A 203 -4.31 37.36 7.55
C THR A 203 -4.25 38.76 7.02
N THR A 204 -4.16 39.75 7.92
CA THR A 204 -3.94 41.16 7.58
C THR A 204 -2.46 41.51 7.33
N PHE A 205 -1.55 40.58 7.60
CA PHE A 205 -0.13 40.75 7.31
C PHE A 205 0.15 40.52 5.81
N PRO A 206 1.11 41.23 5.20
CA PRO A 206 1.45 41.10 3.78
C PRO A 206 2.35 39.89 3.55
N ILE A 207 1.86 38.69 3.87
CA ILE A 207 2.59 37.44 3.71
C ILE A 207 2.65 36.99 2.24
N ASP A 208 3.67 36.19 1.90
CA ASP A 208 3.89 35.61 0.58
C ASP A 208 3.71 34.09 0.66
N ARG A 209 2.49 33.64 0.35
CA ARG A 209 2.11 32.22 0.44
C ARG A 209 2.80 31.35 -0.61
N GLU A 210 2.99 31.90 -1.83
CA GLU A 210 3.68 31.21 -2.92
C GLU A 210 5.13 30.92 -2.53
N TYR A 211 5.81 31.90 -1.90
CA TYR A 211 7.19 31.70 -1.45
C TYR A 211 7.31 30.66 -0.35
N SER A 212 6.36 30.61 0.59
CA SER A 212 6.33 29.55 1.61
C SER A 212 6.10 28.17 0.98
N ALA A 213 5.21 28.09 -0.01
CA ALA A 213 4.92 26.86 -0.75
C ALA A 213 6.16 26.37 -1.52
N GLU A 214 6.87 27.28 -2.20
CA GLU A 214 8.13 26.99 -2.91
C GLU A 214 9.19 26.40 -1.96
N LEU A 215 9.40 27.04 -0.80
CA LEU A 215 10.36 26.56 0.21
C LEU A 215 10.03 25.17 0.75
N LEU A 216 8.75 24.81 0.82
CA LEU A 216 8.25 23.50 1.27
C LEU A 216 8.10 22.49 0.11
N GLY A 217 8.42 22.92 -1.12
CA GLY A 217 8.34 22.07 -2.31
C GLY A 217 6.90 21.70 -2.69
N PHE A 218 5.91 22.53 -2.35
CA PHE A 218 4.55 22.39 -2.85
C PHE A 218 4.40 22.97 -4.25
N ASP A 219 3.56 22.36 -5.09
CA ASP A 219 3.33 22.82 -6.47
C ASP A 219 2.41 24.05 -6.55
N SER A 220 1.57 24.25 -5.54
CA SER A 220 0.56 25.32 -5.50
C SER A 220 0.11 25.62 -4.07
N ILE A 221 -0.74 26.65 -3.96
CA ILE A 221 -1.41 27.02 -2.72
C ILE A 221 -2.91 26.75 -2.83
N TYR A 222 -3.62 26.65 -1.71
CA TYR A 222 -5.09 26.62 -1.68
C TYR A 222 -5.65 27.99 -2.12
N GLU A 223 -6.62 27.99 -3.04
CA GLU A 223 -7.27 29.17 -3.58
C GLU A 223 -8.22 29.85 -2.58
N ASN A 224 -8.75 29.07 -1.64
CA ASN A 224 -9.66 29.55 -0.62
C ASN A 224 -9.15 29.18 0.77
N SER A 225 -8.95 30.16 1.64
CA SER A 225 -8.39 29.97 2.98
C SER A 225 -9.30 29.16 3.91
N LEU A 226 -10.62 29.26 3.72
CA LEU A 226 -11.60 28.50 4.50
C LEU A 226 -11.56 27.01 4.13
N ASP A 227 -11.39 26.71 2.84
CA ASP A 227 -11.19 25.37 2.32
C ASP A 227 -9.86 24.78 2.80
N GLY A 228 -8.76 25.52 2.65
CA GLY A 228 -7.41 25.03 2.98
C GLY A 228 -7.21 24.59 4.44
N VAL A 229 -7.95 25.15 5.39
CA VAL A 229 -7.90 24.70 6.80
C VAL A 229 -8.90 23.61 7.13
N SER A 230 -9.89 23.39 6.27
CA SER A 230 -11.00 22.43 6.47
C SER A 230 -10.79 21.12 5.72
N ASP A 231 -10.05 21.14 4.61
CA ASP A 231 -9.86 20.02 3.71
C ASP A 231 -9.16 18.84 4.40
N ARG A 232 -9.75 17.65 4.23
CA ARG A 232 -9.18 16.34 4.60
C ARG A 232 -9.37 15.32 3.46
N ASP A 233 -9.76 15.78 2.26
CA ASP A 233 -9.97 14.90 1.11
C ASP A 233 -8.68 14.16 0.75
N PHE A 234 -7.53 14.82 0.87
CA PHE A 234 -6.22 14.20 0.60
C PHE A 234 -5.90 13.05 1.57
N ILE A 235 -6.36 13.11 2.83
CA ILE A 235 -6.22 12.01 3.80
C ILE A 235 -7.21 10.89 3.46
N LEU A 236 -8.47 11.21 3.14
CA LEU A 236 -9.48 10.23 2.73
C LEU A 236 -9.06 9.49 1.46
N GLU A 237 -8.46 10.20 0.50
CA GLU A 237 -7.93 9.59 -0.72
C GLU A 237 -6.74 8.66 -0.43
N PHE A 238 -5.81 9.08 0.43
CA PHE A 238 -4.73 8.24 0.92
C PHE A 238 -5.25 6.96 1.58
N LEU A 239 -6.22 7.07 2.51
CA LEU A 239 -6.82 5.93 3.19
C LEU A 239 -7.57 5.00 2.22
N SER A 240 -8.22 5.56 1.20
CA SER A 240 -8.89 4.80 0.14
C SER A 240 -7.90 4.02 -0.72
N ASN A 241 -6.83 4.66 -1.17
CA ASN A 241 -5.76 4.02 -1.95
C ASN A 241 -5.07 2.92 -1.13
N SER A 242 -4.79 3.18 0.14
CA SER A 242 -4.24 2.23 1.10
C SER A 242 -5.17 1.03 1.32
N SER A 243 -6.48 1.26 1.38
CA SER A 243 -7.49 0.20 1.52
C SER A 243 -7.51 -0.73 0.30
N MET A 244 -7.37 -0.19 -0.92
CA MET A 244 -7.28 -1.01 -2.15
C MET A 244 -5.98 -1.81 -2.19
N LEU A 245 -4.85 -1.21 -1.87
CA LEU A 245 -3.56 -1.89 -1.78
C LEU A 245 -3.61 -3.02 -0.76
N MET A 246 -4.10 -2.76 0.45
CA MET A 246 -4.21 -3.79 1.50
C MET A 246 -5.18 -4.92 1.12
N MET A 247 -6.22 -4.65 0.34
CA MET A 247 -7.10 -5.68 -0.22
C MET A 247 -6.33 -6.59 -1.18
N HIS A 248 -5.48 -6.05 -2.04
CA HIS A 248 -4.63 -6.85 -2.94
C HIS A 248 -3.63 -7.69 -2.13
N LEU A 249 -2.98 -7.12 -1.12
CA LEU A 249 -2.07 -7.84 -0.22
C LEU A 249 -2.81 -8.93 0.58
N SER A 250 -4.04 -8.68 1.01
CA SER A 250 -4.88 -9.67 1.70
C SER A 250 -5.19 -10.87 0.81
N ARG A 251 -5.52 -10.65 -0.47
CA ARG A 251 -5.75 -11.73 -1.44
C ARG A 251 -4.47 -12.54 -1.67
N PHE A 252 -3.33 -11.88 -1.81
CA PHE A 252 -2.06 -12.58 -1.98
C PHE A 252 -1.66 -13.35 -0.70
N SER A 253 -1.93 -12.78 0.47
CA SER A 253 -1.75 -13.48 1.75
C SER A 253 -2.52 -14.79 1.81
N GLU A 254 -3.79 -14.79 1.37
CA GLU A 254 -4.61 -16.01 1.32
C GLU A 254 -3.96 -17.08 0.45
N GLU A 255 -3.46 -16.72 -0.73
CA GLU A 255 -2.80 -17.69 -1.62
C GLU A 255 -1.48 -18.21 -1.02
N ILE A 256 -0.66 -17.34 -0.41
CA ILE A 256 0.56 -17.78 0.29
C ILE A 256 0.23 -18.76 1.42
N ILE A 257 -0.80 -18.48 2.21
CA ILE A 257 -1.24 -19.35 3.31
C ILE A 257 -1.66 -20.72 2.77
N LEU A 258 -2.48 -20.75 1.70
CA LEU A 258 -2.86 -21.98 1.02
C LEU A 258 -1.63 -22.72 0.48
N TRP A 259 -0.75 -22.05 -0.23
CA TRP A 259 0.43 -22.67 -0.84
C TRP A 259 1.44 -23.21 0.19
N CYS A 260 1.51 -22.61 1.39
CA CYS A 260 2.34 -23.10 2.50
C CYS A 260 1.73 -24.28 3.24
N SER A 261 0.43 -24.56 3.05
CA SER A 261 -0.25 -25.64 3.77
C SER A 261 0.30 -26.99 3.41
N GLN A 262 0.12 -27.98 4.31
CA GLN A 262 0.55 -29.37 4.09
C GLN A 262 -0.14 -30.01 2.85
N GLU A 263 -1.35 -29.55 2.54
CA GLU A 263 -2.17 -30.02 1.43
C GLU A 263 -1.65 -29.55 0.07
N PHE A 264 -1.14 -28.32 -0.01
CA PHE A 264 -0.58 -27.76 -1.24
C PHE A 264 0.93 -27.93 -1.35
N LYS A 265 1.68 -27.49 -0.35
CA LYS A 265 3.17 -27.51 -0.34
C LYS A 265 3.82 -26.91 -1.59
N PHE A 266 3.18 -25.94 -2.21
CA PHE A 266 3.70 -25.32 -3.42
C PHE A 266 4.88 -24.39 -3.16
N ILE A 267 4.90 -23.76 -1.98
CA ILE A 267 5.98 -22.90 -1.52
C ILE A 267 6.34 -23.21 -0.06
N GLU A 268 7.51 -22.75 0.34
CA GLU A 268 7.90 -22.65 1.73
C GLU A 268 8.46 -21.24 2.00
N LEU A 269 7.93 -20.58 3.05
CA LEU A 269 8.48 -19.31 3.51
C LEU A 269 9.81 -19.52 4.22
N ASP A 270 10.70 -18.53 4.12
CA ASP A 270 11.92 -18.48 4.92
C ASP A 270 11.59 -18.38 6.41
N ASP A 271 12.46 -18.92 7.27
CA ASP A 271 12.28 -18.91 8.72
C ASP A 271 12.15 -17.49 9.30
N THR A 272 12.72 -16.50 8.63
CA THR A 272 12.63 -15.08 8.99
C THR A 272 11.19 -14.55 8.95
N TYR A 273 10.33 -15.13 8.10
CA TYR A 273 8.94 -14.71 7.88
C TYR A 273 7.91 -15.74 8.32
N ALA A 274 8.31 -16.69 9.15
CA ALA A 274 7.47 -17.74 9.67
C ALA A 274 7.70 -17.94 11.17
N THR A 275 6.77 -18.54 11.87
CA THR A 275 6.98 -18.92 13.28
C THR A 275 6.76 -20.40 13.50
N GLY A 276 7.41 -20.94 14.53
CA GLY A 276 7.22 -22.31 14.99
C GLY A 276 6.08 -22.40 16.03
N SER A 277 5.91 -23.60 16.56
CA SER A 277 5.03 -23.88 17.68
C SER A 277 5.86 -24.28 18.91
N SER A 278 5.53 -23.71 20.06
CA SER A 278 6.15 -24.14 21.34
C SER A 278 5.78 -25.57 21.73
N MET A 279 4.72 -26.11 21.16
CA MET A 279 4.19 -27.44 21.48
C MET A 279 4.47 -28.49 20.38
N MET A 280 4.47 -28.06 19.12
CA MET A 280 4.58 -28.93 17.95
C MET A 280 5.87 -28.62 17.17
N PRO A 281 6.97 -29.35 17.35
CA PRO A 281 8.28 -29.02 16.77
C PRO A 281 8.32 -29.00 15.24
N GLN A 282 7.41 -29.70 14.57
CA GLN A 282 7.32 -29.79 13.11
C GLN A 282 6.53 -28.64 12.48
N LYS A 283 5.84 -27.81 13.28
CA LYS A 283 4.91 -26.79 12.77
C LYS A 283 5.65 -25.51 12.38
N LYS A 284 5.35 -25.02 11.18
CA LYS A 284 5.82 -23.73 10.66
C LYS A 284 4.62 -22.96 10.13
N ASN A 285 4.37 -21.80 10.71
CA ASN A 285 3.17 -21.01 10.44
C ASN A 285 3.51 -19.80 9.52
N PRO A 286 2.64 -19.48 8.54
CA PRO A 286 2.80 -18.30 7.69
C PRO A 286 2.26 -17.04 8.37
N ASP A 287 2.68 -16.76 9.63
CA ASP A 287 2.08 -15.71 10.48
C ASP A 287 2.12 -14.32 9.86
N MET A 288 3.16 -14.00 9.09
CA MET A 288 3.26 -12.68 8.49
C MET A 288 2.17 -12.47 7.43
N ALA A 289 1.89 -13.48 6.62
CA ALA A 289 0.78 -13.43 5.67
C ALA A 289 -0.58 -13.35 6.38
N GLU A 290 -0.79 -14.13 7.44
CA GLU A 290 -2.01 -14.09 8.26
C GLU A 290 -2.21 -12.70 8.88
N LEU A 291 -1.16 -12.13 9.44
CA LEU A 291 -1.21 -10.83 10.11
C LEU A 291 -1.54 -9.70 9.11
N ILE A 292 -0.95 -9.70 7.91
CA ILE A 292 -1.24 -8.71 6.88
C ILE A 292 -2.70 -8.83 6.42
N ARG A 293 -3.20 -10.06 6.21
CA ARG A 293 -4.62 -10.30 5.93
C ARG A 293 -5.52 -9.72 7.02
N GLY A 294 -5.18 -9.91 8.30
CA GLY A 294 -5.92 -9.34 9.42
C GLY A 294 -5.87 -7.81 9.51
N LYS A 295 -4.68 -7.21 9.28
CA LYS A 295 -4.48 -5.75 9.32
C LYS A 295 -5.25 -4.99 8.25
N THR A 296 -5.65 -5.63 7.17
CA THR A 296 -6.50 -5.02 6.12
C THR A 296 -7.80 -4.45 6.69
N GLY A 297 -8.45 -5.18 7.62
CA GLY A 297 -9.67 -4.70 8.29
C GLY A 297 -9.45 -3.45 9.14
N ARG A 298 -8.25 -3.29 9.69
CA ARG A 298 -7.86 -2.11 10.46
C ARG A 298 -7.79 -0.86 9.57
N VAL A 299 -7.12 -0.94 8.42
CA VAL A 299 -7.04 0.15 7.44
C VAL A 299 -8.43 0.55 6.91
N TYR A 300 -9.32 -0.42 6.70
CA TYR A 300 -10.72 -0.13 6.37
C TYR A 300 -11.44 0.63 7.50
N GLY A 301 -11.14 0.28 8.75
CA GLY A 301 -11.68 0.98 9.91
C GLY A 301 -11.24 2.44 9.96
N ASP A 302 -9.96 2.72 9.69
CA ASP A 302 -9.40 4.08 9.67
C ASP A 302 -10.08 4.94 8.58
N MET A 303 -10.24 4.40 7.38
CA MET A 303 -10.95 5.07 6.29
C MET A 303 -12.40 5.40 6.67
N MET A 304 -13.13 4.43 7.17
CA MET A 304 -14.54 4.62 7.58
C MET A 304 -14.68 5.55 8.77
N GLY A 305 -13.71 5.52 9.69
CA GLY A 305 -13.63 6.44 10.82
C GLY A 305 -13.57 7.89 10.34
N LEU A 306 -12.64 8.22 9.46
CA LEU A 306 -12.47 9.58 8.96
C LEU A 306 -13.68 10.04 8.12
N PHE A 307 -14.25 9.20 7.25
CA PHE A 307 -15.51 9.53 6.55
C PHE A 307 -16.64 9.87 7.55
N THR A 308 -16.72 9.12 8.65
CA THR A 308 -17.74 9.32 9.67
C THR A 308 -17.53 10.63 10.42
N ILE A 309 -16.28 11.01 10.70
CA ILE A 309 -15.93 12.30 11.32
C ILE A 309 -16.34 13.44 10.38
N MET A 310 -15.90 13.40 9.13
CA MET A 310 -16.08 14.49 8.17
C MET A 310 -17.52 14.77 7.74
N LYS A 311 -18.38 13.74 7.64
CA LYS A 311 -19.71 13.81 7.02
C LYS A 311 -20.67 14.89 7.53
N GLY A 312 -20.46 15.44 8.71
CA GLY A 312 -21.38 16.37 9.34
C GLY A 312 -20.70 17.64 9.88
N LEU A 313 -19.42 17.81 9.64
CA LEU A 313 -18.68 18.97 10.15
C LEU A 313 -18.99 20.22 9.32
N PRO A 314 -19.21 21.38 9.97
CA PRO A 314 -19.18 22.67 9.28
C PRO A 314 -17.74 22.99 8.84
N LEU A 315 -17.62 23.95 7.92
CA LEU A 315 -16.33 24.40 7.42
C LEU A 315 -15.42 24.99 8.51
N ALA A 316 -14.17 25.26 8.15
CA ALA A 316 -13.07 25.62 9.02
C ALA A 316 -12.66 24.47 9.95
N TYR A 317 -12.28 24.78 11.18
CA TYR A 317 -11.77 23.79 12.13
C TYR A 317 -12.75 23.60 13.30
N ASN A 318 -13.05 22.34 13.57
CA ASN A 318 -13.71 21.90 14.81
C ASN A 318 -12.78 20.90 15.49
N LYS A 319 -12.88 20.77 16.82
CA LYS A 319 -12.01 19.88 17.61
C LYS A 319 -12.12 18.41 17.17
N ASP A 320 -13.20 18.03 16.50
CA ASP A 320 -13.40 16.72 15.84
C ASP A 320 -12.26 16.39 14.88
N LEU A 321 -11.70 17.39 14.20
CA LEU A 321 -10.55 17.23 13.28
C LEU A 321 -9.24 16.86 14.00
N GLN A 322 -9.21 16.77 15.32
CA GLN A 322 -8.09 16.18 16.04
C GLN A 322 -8.03 14.66 15.83
N GLU A 323 -9.18 14.04 15.55
CA GLU A 323 -9.32 12.60 15.30
C GLU A 323 -8.93 12.17 13.87
N ASP A 324 -8.47 13.08 13.03
CA ASP A 324 -8.06 12.81 11.64
C ASP A 324 -6.67 12.15 11.53
N LYS A 325 -5.87 12.16 12.63
CA LYS A 325 -4.44 11.82 12.61
C LYS A 325 -4.14 10.38 12.96
N GLU A 326 -4.72 9.85 14.03
CA GLU A 326 -4.35 8.53 14.56
C GLU A 326 -4.56 7.42 13.52
N GLY A 327 -5.71 7.41 12.83
CA GLY A 327 -5.98 6.46 11.75
C GLY A 327 -5.04 6.64 10.54
N MET A 328 -4.67 7.89 10.22
CA MET A 328 -3.71 8.18 9.16
C MET A 328 -2.32 7.63 9.51
N PHE A 329 -1.80 7.91 10.70
CA PHE A 329 -0.49 7.40 11.17
C PHE A 329 -0.47 5.88 11.25
N ASP A 330 -1.54 5.29 11.74
CA ASP A 330 -1.68 3.84 11.84
C ASP A 330 -1.69 3.16 10.48
N THR A 331 -2.42 3.74 9.52
CA THR A 331 -2.47 3.25 8.14
C THR A 331 -1.11 3.36 7.45
N VAL A 332 -0.40 4.49 7.58
CA VAL A 332 0.96 4.67 7.03
C VAL A 332 1.88 3.55 7.54
N LYS A 333 1.99 3.39 8.84
CA LYS A 333 2.82 2.35 9.46
C LYS A 333 2.43 0.94 9.02
N THR A 334 1.13 0.68 8.88
CA THR A 334 0.61 -0.64 8.50
C THR A 334 0.94 -0.95 7.04
N VAL A 335 0.78 0.00 6.14
CA VAL A 335 1.06 -0.15 4.71
C VAL A 335 2.56 -0.33 4.45
N GLU A 336 3.39 0.56 4.99
CA GLU A 336 4.85 0.48 4.83
C GLU A 336 5.40 -0.86 5.35
N GLY A 337 5.03 -1.24 6.57
CA GLY A 337 5.45 -2.51 7.15
C GLY A 337 4.94 -3.73 6.37
N SER A 338 3.73 -3.68 5.84
CA SER A 338 3.17 -4.78 5.03
C SER A 338 3.92 -4.95 3.71
N LEU A 339 4.24 -3.86 3.00
CA LEU A 339 5.00 -3.90 1.76
C LEU A 339 6.42 -4.44 1.97
N GLN A 340 7.11 -3.99 3.03
CA GLN A 340 8.46 -4.48 3.37
C GLN A 340 8.46 -5.97 3.67
N ILE A 341 7.49 -6.44 4.47
CA ILE A 341 7.37 -7.87 4.81
C ILE A 341 7.04 -8.70 3.58
N PHE A 342 6.10 -8.25 2.72
CA PHE A 342 5.77 -8.95 1.48
C PHE A 342 6.96 -9.05 0.53
N THR A 343 7.70 -7.96 0.37
CA THR A 343 8.93 -7.95 -0.44
C THR A 343 9.89 -9.03 0.04
N GLY A 344 10.16 -9.09 1.34
CA GLY A 344 11.06 -10.08 1.92
C GLY A 344 10.54 -11.51 1.80
N MET A 345 9.25 -11.75 2.02
CA MET A 345 8.63 -13.08 1.85
C MET A 345 8.81 -13.58 0.40
N ILE A 346 8.51 -12.75 -0.60
CA ILE A 346 8.63 -13.13 -2.02
C ILE A 346 10.08 -13.35 -2.42
N GLN A 347 11.01 -12.50 -1.99
CA GLN A 347 12.43 -12.64 -2.30
C GLN A 347 13.00 -13.97 -1.78
N THR A 348 12.59 -14.37 -0.58
CA THR A 348 13.23 -15.49 0.14
C THR A 348 12.45 -16.82 0.03
N MET A 349 11.18 -16.79 -0.36
CA MET A 349 10.38 -18.04 -0.45
C MET A 349 11.00 -19.07 -1.39
N THR A 350 10.96 -20.31 -0.98
CA THR A 350 11.32 -21.48 -1.80
C THR A 350 10.11 -21.94 -2.61
N VAL A 351 10.31 -22.20 -3.92
CA VAL A 351 9.26 -22.69 -4.83
C VAL A 351 9.46 -24.18 -5.05
N ASN A 352 8.48 -25.00 -4.70
CA ASN A 352 8.51 -26.45 -4.82
C ASN A 352 8.02 -26.89 -6.21
N LYS A 353 8.88 -26.65 -7.24
CA LYS A 353 8.55 -26.89 -8.65
C LYS A 353 8.02 -28.29 -8.96
N ASP A 354 8.62 -29.30 -8.35
CA ASP A 354 8.22 -30.70 -8.56
C ASP A 354 6.82 -31.00 -7.98
N VAL A 355 6.51 -30.43 -6.81
CA VAL A 355 5.19 -30.56 -6.18
C VAL A 355 4.12 -29.89 -7.04
N MET A 356 4.38 -28.66 -7.50
CA MET A 356 3.50 -27.92 -8.41
C MET A 356 3.26 -28.71 -9.70
N LYS A 357 4.32 -29.20 -10.34
CA LYS A 357 4.24 -30.01 -11.56
C LYS A 357 3.47 -31.31 -11.34
N GLN A 358 3.71 -32.02 -10.23
CA GLN A 358 3.00 -33.23 -9.93
C GLN A 358 1.49 -32.98 -9.70
N ALA A 359 1.14 -31.86 -9.10
CA ALA A 359 -0.26 -31.49 -8.90
C ALA A 359 -1.03 -31.28 -10.21
N THR A 360 -0.37 -30.94 -11.33
CA THR A 360 -1.02 -30.81 -12.65
C THR A 360 -1.27 -32.15 -13.36
N LYS A 361 -0.74 -33.27 -12.85
CA LYS A 361 -0.85 -34.56 -13.49
C LYS A 361 -1.95 -35.47 -12.92
N GLN A 362 -2.41 -35.18 -11.72
CA GLN A 362 -3.36 -36.00 -10.99
C GLN A 362 -4.74 -35.37 -10.94
N ASP A 363 -5.24 -34.96 -12.11
CA ASP A 363 -6.58 -34.38 -12.25
C ASP A 363 -7.05 -34.46 -13.72
N PHE A 364 -8.17 -33.82 -14.02
CA PHE A 364 -8.74 -33.71 -15.37
C PHE A 364 -8.63 -32.25 -15.91
N SER A 365 -7.70 -31.45 -15.42
CA SER A 365 -7.51 -30.07 -15.84
C SER A 365 -7.14 -29.93 -17.33
N ASN A 366 -6.65 -31.02 -17.92
CA ASN A 366 -6.30 -31.13 -19.33
C ASN A 366 -7.45 -31.60 -20.23
N ALA A 367 -8.65 -31.81 -19.70
CA ALA A 367 -9.80 -32.27 -20.51
C ALA A 367 -10.20 -31.21 -21.59
N THR A 368 -10.02 -29.90 -21.30
CA THR A 368 -10.28 -28.84 -22.24
C THR A 368 -9.40 -28.94 -23.50
N GLU A 369 -8.14 -29.35 -23.34
CA GLU A 369 -7.20 -29.54 -24.44
C GLU A 369 -7.69 -30.56 -25.46
N LEU A 370 -8.34 -31.66 -25.00
CA LEU A 370 -8.95 -32.62 -25.88
C LEU A 370 -10.17 -32.08 -26.60
N ALA A 371 -11.01 -31.30 -25.93
CA ALA A 371 -12.16 -30.66 -26.58
C ALA A 371 -11.70 -29.65 -27.64
N ASP A 372 -10.68 -28.85 -27.35
CA ASP A 372 -10.06 -27.92 -28.31
C ASP A 372 -9.41 -28.66 -29.48
N TYR A 373 -8.76 -29.81 -29.19
CA TYR A 373 -8.16 -30.66 -30.21
C TYR A 373 -9.22 -31.15 -31.25
N LEU A 374 -10.32 -31.72 -30.76
CA LEU A 374 -11.41 -32.18 -31.58
C LEU A 374 -12.06 -31.03 -32.38
N ALA A 375 -12.22 -29.86 -31.72
CA ALA A 375 -12.78 -28.68 -32.39
C ALA A 375 -11.88 -28.15 -33.50
N LYS A 376 -10.56 -28.17 -33.31
CA LYS A 376 -9.58 -27.82 -34.38
C LYS A 376 -9.61 -28.81 -35.55
N LYS A 377 -10.00 -30.07 -35.32
CA LYS A 377 -10.21 -31.07 -36.37
C LYS A 377 -11.60 -31.02 -37.00
N GLY A 378 -12.43 -30.01 -36.66
CA GLY A 378 -13.69 -29.71 -37.33
C GLY A 378 -14.95 -30.19 -36.58
N MET A 379 -14.81 -30.78 -35.36
CA MET A 379 -15.97 -31.13 -34.55
C MET A 379 -16.57 -29.88 -33.92
N PRO A 380 -17.92 -29.69 -33.92
CA PRO A 380 -18.52 -28.60 -33.12
C PRO A 380 -18.11 -28.66 -31.67
N PHE A 381 -17.74 -27.53 -31.07
CA PHE A 381 -17.19 -27.51 -29.69
C PHE A 381 -18.12 -28.16 -28.66
N ARG A 382 -19.44 -27.99 -28.75
CA ARG A 382 -20.40 -28.65 -27.84
C ARG A 382 -20.36 -30.15 -27.91
N GLU A 383 -20.21 -30.69 -29.14
CA GLU A 383 -20.07 -32.10 -29.37
C GLU A 383 -18.73 -32.63 -28.85
N ALA A 384 -17.65 -31.92 -29.12
CA ALA A 384 -16.32 -32.21 -28.56
C ALA A 384 -16.35 -32.24 -27.04
N HIS A 385 -17.00 -31.29 -26.40
CA HIS A 385 -17.16 -31.23 -24.96
C HIS A 385 -17.95 -32.45 -24.41
N GLU A 386 -19.00 -32.89 -25.11
CA GLU A 386 -19.76 -34.10 -24.71
C GLU A 386 -18.93 -35.37 -24.84
N VAL A 387 -18.17 -35.49 -25.93
CA VAL A 387 -17.26 -36.68 -26.15
C VAL A 387 -16.23 -36.71 -25.03
N VAL A 388 -15.56 -35.60 -24.73
CA VAL A 388 -14.54 -35.55 -23.68
C VAL A 388 -15.15 -35.78 -22.29
N GLY A 389 -16.34 -35.24 -22.02
CA GLY A 389 -17.07 -35.49 -20.78
C GLY A 389 -17.32 -36.99 -20.52
N LYS A 390 -17.66 -37.78 -21.58
CA LYS A 390 -17.81 -39.24 -21.48
C LYS A 390 -16.48 -39.93 -21.21
N LEU A 391 -15.37 -39.46 -21.80
CA LEU A 391 -14.03 -40.00 -21.53
C LEU A 391 -13.61 -39.73 -20.07
N VAL A 392 -13.83 -38.54 -19.56
CA VAL A 392 -13.58 -38.19 -18.15
C VAL A 392 -14.39 -39.08 -17.22
N TYR A 393 -15.68 -39.27 -17.50
CA TYR A 393 -16.53 -40.16 -16.72
C TYR A 393 -15.99 -41.60 -16.71
N THR A 394 -15.58 -42.11 -17.87
CA THR A 394 -14.97 -43.47 -17.99
C THR A 394 -13.67 -43.57 -17.19
N CYS A 395 -12.85 -42.53 -17.18
CA CYS A 395 -11.63 -42.45 -16.38
C CYS A 395 -11.94 -42.53 -14.88
N ILE A 396 -12.95 -41.79 -14.43
CA ILE A 396 -13.39 -41.78 -13.03
C ILE A 396 -13.85 -43.18 -12.61
N GLU A 397 -14.65 -43.87 -13.43
CA GLU A 397 -15.10 -45.26 -13.15
C GLU A 397 -13.95 -46.23 -13.06
N LYS A 398 -12.93 -46.08 -13.91
CA LYS A 398 -11.74 -46.93 -13.94
C LYS A 398 -10.67 -46.58 -12.92
N GLY A 399 -10.78 -45.41 -12.23
CA GLY A 399 -9.78 -44.89 -11.30
C GLY A 399 -8.45 -44.52 -11.98
N ILE A 400 -8.49 -44.03 -13.23
CA ILE A 400 -7.34 -43.58 -14.02
C ILE A 400 -7.52 -42.15 -14.47
N TYR A 401 -6.48 -41.53 -15.03
CA TYR A 401 -6.54 -40.21 -15.64
C TYR A 401 -6.54 -40.28 -17.17
N LEU A 402 -6.88 -39.19 -17.86
CA LEU A 402 -6.90 -39.16 -19.33
C LEU A 402 -5.55 -39.54 -19.96
N SER A 403 -4.45 -39.17 -19.31
CA SER A 403 -3.09 -39.54 -19.74
C SER A 403 -2.80 -41.05 -19.66
N ASP A 404 -3.55 -41.79 -18.83
CA ASP A 404 -3.36 -43.22 -18.62
C ASP A 404 -4.30 -44.08 -19.50
N MET A 405 -5.23 -43.40 -20.20
CA MET A 405 -6.24 -44.10 -21.02
C MET A 405 -5.58 -44.70 -22.28
N PRO A 406 -5.85 -45.98 -22.62
CA PRO A 406 -5.38 -46.59 -23.86
C PRO A 406 -5.89 -45.86 -25.11
N PHE A 407 -5.06 -45.77 -26.14
CA PHE A 407 -5.40 -45.06 -27.40
C PHE A 407 -6.67 -45.59 -28.06
N ASP A 408 -6.87 -46.96 -28.04
CA ASP A 408 -8.07 -47.58 -28.55
C ASP A 408 -9.37 -47.05 -27.92
N ASP A 409 -9.34 -46.62 -26.66
CA ASP A 409 -10.53 -46.11 -26.01
C ASP A 409 -10.82 -44.65 -26.47
N PHE A 410 -9.79 -43.84 -26.81
CA PHE A 410 -9.97 -42.58 -27.49
C PHE A 410 -10.54 -42.77 -28.89
N GLN A 411 -10.02 -43.69 -29.68
CA GLN A 411 -10.51 -43.98 -31.03
C GLN A 411 -11.96 -44.45 -31.04
N LYS A 412 -12.38 -45.25 -30.05
CA LYS A 412 -13.80 -45.65 -29.94
C LYS A 412 -14.72 -44.47 -29.65
N ALA A 413 -14.23 -43.41 -29.01
CA ALA A 413 -15.00 -42.20 -28.72
C ALA A 413 -15.09 -41.26 -29.93
N SER A 414 -14.02 -41.18 -30.75
CA SER A 414 -14.00 -40.42 -32.00
C SER A 414 -12.82 -40.83 -32.90
N ASP A 415 -13.09 -41.03 -34.20
CA ASP A 415 -12.07 -41.34 -35.21
C ASP A 415 -11.10 -40.15 -35.45
N LEU A 416 -11.41 -38.97 -34.95
CA LEU A 416 -10.56 -37.78 -35.02
C LEU A 416 -9.36 -37.82 -34.11
N PHE A 417 -9.34 -38.70 -33.11
CA PHE A 417 -8.17 -38.83 -32.22
C PHE A 417 -7.02 -39.54 -32.93
N GLU A 418 -5.83 -38.97 -32.83
CA GLU A 418 -4.57 -39.52 -33.28
C GLU A 418 -3.60 -39.67 -32.07
N GLU A 419 -2.50 -40.43 -32.22
CA GLU A 419 -1.56 -40.72 -31.14
C GLU A 419 -0.93 -39.49 -30.50
N GLU A 420 -0.92 -38.36 -31.22
CA GLU A 420 -0.43 -37.06 -30.72
C GLU A 420 -1.21 -36.52 -29.51
N ILE A 421 -2.39 -37.09 -29.18
CA ILE A 421 -3.21 -36.70 -28.04
C ILE A 421 -2.46 -36.77 -26.72
N TYR A 422 -1.52 -37.68 -26.55
CA TYR A 422 -0.71 -37.78 -25.33
C TYR A 422 0.21 -36.58 -25.16
N THR A 423 0.67 -35.94 -26.26
CA THR A 423 1.37 -34.66 -26.21
C THR A 423 0.40 -33.53 -25.87
N VAL A 424 -0.81 -33.55 -26.42
CA VAL A 424 -1.85 -32.57 -26.13
C VAL A 424 -2.26 -32.62 -24.64
N LEU A 425 -2.29 -33.81 -24.04
CA LEU A 425 -2.61 -34.02 -22.64
C LEU A 425 -1.47 -33.67 -21.68
N ASP A 426 -0.26 -33.46 -22.17
CA ASP A 426 0.85 -33.05 -21.29
C ASP A 426 0.61 -31.64 -20.75
N PRO A 427 0.59 -31.45 -19.42
CA PRO A 427 0.29 -30.14 -18.83
C PRO A 427 1.28 -29.02 -19.22
N TYR A 428 2.54 -29.37 -19.46
CA TYR A 428 3.55 -28.41 -19.89
C TYR A 428 3.23 -27.91 -21.32
N HIS A 429 2.89 -28.83 -22.23
CA HIS A 429 2.48 -28.51 -23.58
C HIS A 429 1.16 -27.71 -23.59
N ALA A 430 0.22 -28.04 -22.71
CA ALA A 430 -1.03 -27.30 -22.54
C ALA A 430 -0.79 -25.82 -22.17
N VAL A 431 0.15 -25.55 -21.27
CA VAL A 431 0.56 -24.18 -20.93
C VAL A 431 1.25 -23.51 -22.11
N GLU A 432 2.23 -24.17 -22.74
CA GLU A 432 2.97 -23.63 -23.89
C GLU A 432 2.05 -23.15 -25.02
N LYS A 433 0.97 -23.84 -25.28
CA LYS A 433 -0.01 -23.54 -26.36
C LYS A 433 -0.99 -22.42 -26.05
N ARG A 434 -0.98 -21.83 -24.86
CA ARG A 434 -1.83 -20.67 -24.48
C ARG A 434 -1.24 -19.35 -25.02
N MET A 435 -1.26 -19.18 -26.35
CA MET A 435 -0.54 -18.13 -27.09
C MET A 435 -1.34 -16.83 -27.29
N SER A 436 -2.56 -16.71 -26.74
CA SER A 436 -3.31 -15.45 -26.79
C SER A 436 -2.59 -14.35 -26.02
N ALA A 437 -2.75 -13.09 -26.44
CA ALA A 437 -2.18 -11.95 -25.71
C ALA A 437 -2.63 -11.95 -24.24
N GLY A 438 -1.68 -11.84 -23.32
CA GLY A 438 -1.95 -11.95 -21.88
C GLY A 438 -2.23 -13.37 -21.39
N GLY A 439 -2.06 -14.39 -22.22
CA GLY A 439 -2.18 -15.80 -21.85
C GLY A 439 -0.99 -16.31 -21.04
N THR A 440 -1.11 -17.54 -20.56
CA THR A 440 -0.10 -18.17 -19.70
C THR A 440 1.01 -18.90 -20.48
N GLY A 441 1.00 -18.91 -21.82
CA GLY A 441 2.06 -19.50 -22.63
C GLY A 441 3.43 -18.87 -22.30
N PHE A 442 4.48 -19.68 -22.31
CA PHE A 442 5.79 -19.21 -21.82
C PHE A 442 6.29 -17.99 -22.58
N LYS A 443 6.12 -17.92 -23.89
CA LYS A 443 6.46 -16.76 -24.70
C LYS A 443 5.64 -15.52 -24.28
N GLN A 444 4.35 -15.66 -24.02
CA GLN A 444 3.48 -14.57 -23.55
C GLN A 444 3.88 -14.09 -22.15
N VAL A 445 4.33 -14.99 -21.30
CA VAL A 445 4.88 -14.67 -19.98
C VAL A 445 6.20 -13.89 -20.09
N GLU A 446 7.09 -14.29 -21.00
CA GLU A 446 8.33 -13.55 -21.29
C GLU A 446 8.03 -12.13 -21.81
N GLU A 447 7.06 -11.99 -22.72
CA GLU A 447 6.61 -10.69 -23.22
C GLU A 447 6.01 -9.83 -22.10
N ALA A 448 5.24 -10.43 -21.18
CA ALA A 448 4.66 -9.75 -20.03
C ALA A 448 5.75 -9.33 -19.01
N LEU A 449 6.77 -10.17 -18.80
CA LEU A 449 7.96 -9.83 -17.98
C LEU A 449 8.74 -8.66 -18.56
N ALA A 450 8.96 -8.66 -19.87
CA ALA A 450 9.64 -7.55 -20.54
C ALA A 450 8.89 -6.22 -20.35
N LYS A 451 7.55 -6.25 -20.48
CA LYS A 451 6.70 -5.08 -20.19
C LYS A 451 6.80 -4.65 -18.72
N ALA A 452 6.71 -5.59 -17.78
CA ALA A 452 6.81 -5.28 -16.35
C ALA A 452 8.16 -4.63 -16.01
N LYS A 453 9.27 -5.14 -16.56
CA LYS A 453 10.60 -4.54 -16.39
C LYS A 453 10.68 -3.13 -16.98
N ALA A 454 10.07 -2.90 -18.13
CA ALA A 454 10.03 -1.58 -18.75
C ALA A 454 9.22 -0.57 -17.91
N CYS A 455 8.10 -0.99 -17.32
CA CYS A 455 7.30 -0.16 -16.42
C CYS A 455 8.11 0.31 -15.20
N VAL A 456 8.79 -0.61 -14.53
CA VAL A 456 9.61 -0.25 -13.36
C VAL A 456 10.76 0.68 -13.77
N ALA A 457 11.42 0.43 -14.92
CA ALA A 457 12.52 1.27 -15.39
C ALA A 457 12.07 2.69 -15.81
N ALA A 458 10.83 2.85 -16.27
CA ALA A 458 10.28 4.14 -16.70
C ALA A 458 9.62 4.93 -15.54
N GLY A 459 9.38 4.28 -14.38
CA GLY A 459 8.61 4.86 -13.27
C GLY A 459 7.10 4.99 -13.54
N VAL A 460 6.66 4.77 -14.77
CA VAL A 460 5.26 4.81 -15.23
C VAL A 460 5.07 3.80 -16.35
N CYS A 461 3.94 3.12 -16.37
CA CYS A 461 3.55 2.22 -17.49
C CYS A 461 2.83 2.95 -18.62
#